data_d9402a131d1a468c9dc119ac8c172066
#
_entry.id   d9402a131d1a468c9dc119ac8c172066
#
_cell.length_a   1.000
_cell.length_b   1.000
_cell.length_c   1.000
_cell.angle_alpha   90.00
_cell.angle_beta   90.00
_cell.angle_gamma   90.00
#
_symmetry.space_group_name_H-M   'P 1'
#
loop_
_entity.id
_entity.type
_entity.pdbx_description
1 polymer ?
#
loop_
_entity_poly.entity_id
_entity_poly.type
_entity_poly.pdbx_seq_one_letter_code
_entity_poly.pdbx_strand_id
1 'polypeptide(L)'
;MSIHNPTHPVEILKELVIEPLGLTITDVSEHLSVSRKTLSKVLNCHSSITPEMALRLEMAFKKPSADHWLRLQGAYDLWQTRQFKSVLDVQPYKIEYV
;
A
#
# COMPACT_ATOMS: atom_id res chain seq x y z
N MET A 1 -18.51 -16.31 -5.04
CA MET A 1 -17.23 -15.90 -4.47
C MET A 1 -17.42 -14.65 -3.62
N SER A 2 -16.94 -14.69 -2.44
CA SER A 2 -17.05 -13.53 -1.58
C SER A 2 -16.03 -12.49 -2.01
N ILE A 3 -16.47 -11.23 -1.96
CA ILE A 3 -15.57 -10.13 -2.22
C ILE A 3 -14.87 -9.83 -0.90
N HIS A 4 -13.59 -9.99 -0.91
CA HIS A 4 -12.80 -9.76 0.27
C HIS A 4 -12.28 -8.32 0.25
N ASN A 5 -12.62 -7.57 1.29
CA ASN A 5 -12.15 -6.20 1.44
C ASN A 5 -10.73 -6.25 2.00
N PRO A 6 -9.71 -6.02 1.17
CA PRO A 6 -8.35 -6.12 1.66
C PRO A 6 -8.02 -5.00 2.63
N THR A 7 -7.17 -5.32 3.59
CA THR A 7 -6.70 -4.34 4.56
C THR A 7 -5.82 -3.32 3.84
N HIS A 8 -6.02 -2.05 4.16
CA HIS A 8 -5.16 -1.01 3.61
C HIS A 8 -3.72 -1.20 4.12
N PRO A 9 -2.71 -1.10 3.25
CA PRO A 9 -1.32 -1.29 3.67
C PRO A 9 -0.91 -0.43 4.86
N VAL A 10 -1.48 0.77 4.98
CA VAL A 10 -1.17 1.67 6.10
C VAL A 10 -1.58 1.07 7.43
N GLU A 11 -2.69 0.33 7.48
CA GLU A 11 -3.11 -0.34 8.70
C GLU A 11 -2.06 -1.38 9.13
N ILE A 12 -1.54 -2.10 8.15
CA ILE A 12 -0.47 -3.08 8.42
C ILE A 12 0.77 -2.38 8.95
N LEU A 13 1.15 -1.25 8.35
CA LEU A 13 2.30 -0.48 8.81
C LEU A 13 2.12 -0.02 10.25
N LYS A 14 0.94 0.51 10.58
CA LYS A 14 0.67 0.96 11.93
C LYS A 14 0.70 -0.18 12.93
N GLU A 15 0.00 -1.28 12.61
CA GLU A 15 -0.17 -2.38 13.56
C GLU A 15 1.07 -3.25 13.72
N LEU A 16 1.83 -3.48 12.66
CA LEU A 16 2.96 -4.38 12.71
C LEU A 16 4.28 -3.69 12.97
N VAL A 17 4.38 -2.40 12.69
CA VAL A 17 5.66 -1.71 12.77
C VAL A 17 5.62 -0.56 13.77
N ILE A 18 4.72 0.38 13.57
CA ILE A 18 4.74 1.63 14.36
C ILE A 18 4.33 1.38 15.80
N GLU A 19 3.19 0.75 16.00
CA GLU A 19 2.66 0.53 17.36
C GLU A 19 3.51 -0.43 18.19
N PRO A 20 3.90 -1.60 17.65
CA PRO A 20 4.70 -2.52 18.48
C PRO A 20 6.05 -1.97 18.90
N LEU A 21 6.64 -1.10 18.08
CA LEU A 21 7.95 -0.52 18.39
C LEU A 21 7.84 0.79 19.15
N GLY A 22 6.62 1.28 19.37
CA GLY A 22 6.41 2.54 20.10
C GLY A 22 7.01 3.74 19.41
N LEU A 23 7.04 3.73 18.08
CA LEU A 23 7.68 4.79 17.32
C LEU A 23 6.75 5.99 17.12
N THR A 24 7.34 7.19 17.11
CA THR A 24 6.62 8.39 16.71
C THR A 24 6.75 8.57 15.20
N ILE A 25 5.92 9.47 14.65
CA ILE A 25 6.01 9.79 13.23
C ILE A 25 7.39 10.37 12.89
N THR A 26 7.94 11.18 13.78
CA THR A 26 9.28 11.71 13.59
C THR A 26 10.31 10.59 13.51
N ASP A 27 10.23 9.62 14.44
CA ASP A 27 11.15 8.48 14.42
C ASP A 27 11.07 7.73 13.10
N VAL A 28 9.86 7.42 12.67
CA VAL A 28 9.66 6.64 11.45
C VAL A 28 10.18 7.39 10.23
N SER A 29 9.89 8.69 10.14
CA SER A 29 10.35 9.48 9.00
C SER A 29 11.88 9.54 8.95
N GLU A 30 12.52 9.64 10.11
CA GLU A 30 13.97 9.65 10.16
C GLU A 30 14.57 8.31 9.73
N HIS A 31 14.00 7.22 10.21
CA HIS A 31 14.47 5.89 9.82
C HIS A 31 14.28 5.62 8.34
N LEU A 32 13.22 6.16 7.75
CA LEU A 32 12.95 5.98 6.32
C LEU A 32 13.67 7.01 5.46
N SER A 33 14.29 8.01 6.07
CA SER A 33 14.94 9.13 5.37
C SER A 33 13.97 9.85 4.43
N VAL A 34 12.78 10.10 4.93
CA VAL A 34 11.78 10.89 4.21
C VAL A 34 11.31 12.02 5.11
N SER A 35 10.68 13.04 4.52
CA SER A 35 10.13 14.12 5.32
C SER A 35 8.89 13.64 6.07
N ARG A 36 8.60 14.31 7.19
CA ARG A 36 7.39 14.02 7.94
C ARG A 36 6.14 14.22 7.07
N LYS A 37 6.19 15.22 6.19
CA LYS A 37 5.08 15.50 5.28
C LYS A 37 4.84 14.33 4.33
N THR A 38 5.91 13.78 3.76
CA THR A 38 5.81 12.63 2.87
C THR A 38 5.21 11.43 3.59
N LEU A 39 5.71 11.15 4.78
CA LEU A 39 5.20 10.03 5.57
C LEU A 39 3.74 10.26 5.97
N SER A 40 3.41 11.49 6.35
CA SER A 40 2.04 11.81 6.75
C SER A 40 1.05 11.57 5.62
N LYS A 41 1.43 11.89 4.39
CA LYS A 41 0.57 11.62 3.23
C LYS A 41 0.29 10.13 3.09
N VAL A 42 1.30 9.30 3.28
CA VAL A 42 1.13 7.85 3.22
C VAL A 42 0.23 7.38 4.34
N LEU A 43 0.48 7.84 5.56
CA LEU A 43 -0.29 7.39 6.73
C LEU A 43 -1.75 7.84 6.68
N ASN A 44 -2.04 8.92 5.99
CA ASN A 44 -3.41 9.42 5.84
C ASN A 44 -4.05 8.97 4.53
N CYS A 45 -3.46 8.00 3.87
CA CYS A 45 -3.98 7.42 2.63
C CYS A 45 -4.08 8.41 1.47
N HIS A 46 -3.30 9.49 1.52
CA HIS A 46 -3.24 10.45 0.42
C HIS A 46 -2.18 10.09 -0.61
N SER A 47 -1.36 9.09 -0.31
CA SER A 47 -0.35 8.55 -1.22
C SER A 47 -0.29 7.06 -1.05
N SER A 48 -0.01 6.36 -2.15
CA SER A 48 0.20 4.93 -2.13
C SER A 48 1.60 4.60 -1.66
N ILE A 49 1.80 3.35 -1.25
CA ILE A 49 3.14 2.84 -1.00
C ILE A 49 3.75 2.52 -2.36
N THR A 50 4.66 3.38 -2.79
CA THR A 50 5.36 3.22 -4.07
C THR A 50 6.49 2.21 -3.93
N PRO A 51 7.08 1.74 -5.05
CA PRO A 51 8.25 0.86 -4.97
C PRO A 51 9.38 1.45 -4.13
N GLU A 52 9.62 2.74 -4.26
CA GLU A 52 10.67 3.38 -3.45
C GLU A 52 10.31 3.33 -1.96
N MET A 53 9.09 3.67 -1.60
CA MET A 53 8.68 3.62 -0.21
C MET A 53 8.72 2.19 0.34
N ALA A 54 8.28 1.22 -0.48
CA ALA A 54 8.31 -0.18 -0.07
C ALA A 54 9.74 -0.64 0.23
N LEU A 55 10.68 -0.21 -0.61
CA LEU A 55 12.08 -0.56 -0.39
C LEU A 55 12.64 0.10 0.86
N ARG A 56 12.28 1.36 1.09
CA ARG A 56 12.70 2.06 2.32
C ARG A 56 12.17 1.35 3.56
N LEU A 57 10.92 0.90 3.53
CA LEU A 57 10.31 0.17 4.64
C LEU A 57 11.03 -1.15 4.89
N GLU A 58 11.36 -1.88 3.82
CA GLU A 58 12.11 -3.12 3.95
C GLU A 58 13.50 -2.87 4.55
N MET A 59 14.18 -1.85 4.07
CA MET A 59 15.53 -1.55 4.54
C MET A 59 15.53 -1.14 6.01
N ALA A 60 14.53 -0.35 6.41
CA ALA A 60 14.47 0.17 7.78
C ALA A 60 13.99 -0.87 8.79
N PHE A 61 13.01 -1.66 8.44
CA PHE A 61 12.32 -2.54 9.38
C PHE A 61 12.44 -4.02 9.05
N LYS A 62 13.04 -4.36 7.94
CA LYS A 62 13.30 -5.73 7.49
C LYS A 62 12.06 -6.47 7.00
N LYS A 63 10.99 -6.45 7.75
CA LYS A 63 9.74 -7.14 7.41
C LYS A 63 8.58 -6.19 7.59
N PRO A 64 7.54 -6.27 6.76
CA PRO A 64 7.43 -7.11 5.55
C PRO A 64 8.41 -6.68 4.46
N SER A 65 8.63 -7.57 3.47
CA SER A 65 9.51 -7.26 2.33
C SER A 65 8.87 -6.22 1.43
N ALA A 66 9.68 -5.60 0.57
CA ALA A 66 9.17 -4.63 -0.40
C ALA A 66 8.13 -5.27 -1.32
N ASP A 67 8.38 -6.49 -1.78
CA ASP A 67 7.42 -7.22 -2.61
C ASP A 67 6.08 -7.37 -1.91
N HIS A 68 6.12 -7.68 -0.63
CA HIS A 68 4.89 -7.86 0.16
C HIS A 68 4.12 -6.54 0.26
N TRP A 69 4.82 -5.45 0.54
CA TRP A 69 4.19 -4.13 0.62
C TRP A 69 3.48 -3.78 -0.68
N LEU A 70 4.14 -4.05 -1.82
CA LEU A 70 3.55 -3.73 -3.13
C LEU A 70 2.36 -4.63 -3.44
N ARG A 71 2.39 -5.89 -3.01
CA ARG A 71 1.24 -6.78 -3.19
C ARG A 71 0.04 -6.29 -2.38
N LEU A 72 0.28 -5.85 -1.15
CA LEU A 72 -0.81 -5.31 -0.32
C LEU A 72 -1.40 -4.06 -0.94
N GLN A 73 -0.55 -3.15 -1.41
CA GLN A 73 -1.01 -1.92 -2.03
C GLN A 73 -1.76 -2.21 -3.32
N GLY A 74 -1.23 -3.10 -4.16
CA GLY A 74 -1.87 -3.46 -5.42
C GLY A 74 -3.23 -4.10 -5.21
N ALA A 75 -3.33 -5.00 -4.24
CA ALA A 75 -4.62 -5.64 -3.93
C ALA A 75 -5.65 -4.62 -3.49
N TYR A 76 -5.24 -3.68 -2.64
CA TYR A 76 -6.14 -2.64 -2.17
C TYR A 76 -6.57 -1.72 -3.31
N ASP A 77 -5.61 -1.28 -4.12
CA ASP A 77 -5.88 -0.37 -5.23
C ASP A 77 -6.84 -1.02 -6.25
N LEU A 78 -6.60 -2.29 -6.55
CA LEU A 78 -7.45 -3.00 -7.49
C LEU A 78 -8.86 -3.18 -6.94
N TRP A 79 -8.96 -3.51 -5.65
CA TRP A 79 -10.26 -3.62 -5.01
C TRP A 79 -11.04 -2.30 -5.09
N GLN A 80 -10.35 -1.18 -4.80
CA GLN A 80 -10.95 0.15 -4.90
C GLN A 80 -11.44 0.43 -6.33
N THR A 81 -10.57 0.16 -7.30
CA THR A 81 -10.90 0.43 -8.70
C THR A 81 -12.09 -0.39 -9.17
N ARG A 82 -12.20 -1.61 -8.68
CA ARG A 82 -13.33 -2.47 -9.06
C ARG A 82 -14.66 -1.98 -8.57
N GLN A 83 -14.69 -1.09 -7.57
CA GLN A 83 -15.94 -0.51 -7.09
C GLN A 83 -16.62 0.35 -8.14
N PHE A 84 -15.86 0.91 -9.08
CA PHE A 84 -16.44 1.70 -10.18
C PHE A 84 -16.05 1.13 -11.55
N LYS A 85 -16.00 -0.19 -11.61
CA LYS A 85 -15.66 -0.90 -12.84
C LYS A 85 -16.60 -0.50 -14.00
N SER A 86 -17.87 -0.33 -13.71
CA SER A 86 -18.86 0.01 -14.74
C SER A 86 -18.63 1.36 -15.36
N VAL A 87 -17.94 2.28 -14.65
CA VAL A 87 -17.66 3.62 -15.16
C VAL A 87 -16.58 3.60 -16.24
N LEU A 88 -15.76 2.55 -16.26
CA LEU A 88 -14.66 2.47 -17.22
C LEU A 88 -15.10 2.32 -18.66
N ASP A 89 -16.31 1.82 -18.87
CA ASP A 89 -16.90 1.71 -20.21
C ASP A 89 -15.98 1.05 -21.22
N VAL A 90 -15.36 -0.06 -20.83
CA VAL A 90 -14.48 -0.81 -21.69
C VAL A 90 -15.24 -2.03 -22.23
N GLN A 91 -15.25 -2.19 -23.54
CA GLN A 91 -15.90 -3.32 -24.18
C GLN A 91 -14.85 -4.35 -24.53
N PRO A 92 -15.14 -5.65 -24.29
CA PRO A 92 -14.17 -6.69 -24.63
C PRO A 92 -13.97 -6.73 -26.15
N TYR A 93 -12.73 -6.86 -26.55
CA TYR A 93 -12.44 -7.15 -27.95
C TYR A 93 -12.72 -8.63 -28.19
N LYS A 94 -13.26 -8.97 -29.36
CA LYS A 94 -13.53 -10.35 -29.67
C LYS A 94 -12.22 -11.06 -29.98
N ILE A 95 -11.78 -11.87 -29.03
CA ILE A 95 -10.52 -12.60 -29.15
C ILE A 95 -10.83 -14.07 -29.12
N GLU A 96 -10.28 -14.82 -30.08
CA GLU A 96 -10.40 -16.25 -30.08
C GLU A 96 -9.17 -16.84 -29.41
N TYR A 97 -9.40 -17.56 -28.33
CA TYR A 97 -8.34 -18.29 -27.65
C TYR A 97 -8.41 -19.75 -28.05
N VAL A 98 -7.27 -20.34 -28.22
CA VAL A 98 -7.18 -21.73 -28.63
C VAL A 98 -7.14 -22.63 -27.41
#